data_88878f84141de76943d70a554c0c643e
#
_entry.id   88878f84141de76943d70a554c0c643e
#
_cell.length_a   1.000
_cell.length_b   1.000
_cell.length_c   1.000
_cell.angle_alpha   90.00
_cell.angle_beta   90.00
_cell.angle_gamma   90.00
#
_symmetry.space_group_name_H-M   'P 1'
#
loop_
_entity.id
_entity.type
_entity.pdbx_description
1 polymer ?
#
loop_
_entity_poly.entity_id
_entity_poly.type
_entity_poly.pdbx_seq_one_letter_code
_entity_poly.pdbx_strand_id
1 'polypeptide(L)'
;MNVLLIYPRFPDTFWSFTYALKFIRKKAANPPLGLLTVAAMLPDEFHRRVIDINVEGLTDEDLAWADLAFIGAMAVQRDSAKQIIARCQATGVKVIAGGPLFTAEPDAFDDVDHLVLDEAELTLPCFLEDLKSGHLKKIYRAAGFCDLHKTPAPAWDLIDMKKYASMSIQFSRG
;
A
#
# COMPACT_ATOMS: atom_id res chain seq x y z
N MET A 1 13.62 10.97 4.46
CA MET A 1 12.24 11.17 3.95
C MET A 1 11.29 10.26 4.70
N ASN A 2 10.16 10.79 5.12
CA ASN A 2 9.13 10.05 5.87
C ASN A 2 8.10 9.49 4.90
N VAL A 3 7.94 8.18 4.88
CA VAL A 3 7.04 7.48 3.97
C VAL A 3 5.96 6.75 4.76
N LEU A 4 4.71 7.11 4.48
CA LEU A 4 3.53 6.50 5.06
C LEU A 4 2.92 5.52 4.06
N LEU A 5 2.87 4.23 4.42
CA LEU A 5 2.25 3.20 3.60
C LEU A 5 0.86 2.91 4.17
N ILE A 6 -0.17 3.11 3.39
CA ILE A 6 -1.56 3.03 3.85
C ILE A 6 -2.29 1.91 3.13
N TYR A 7 -2.87 0.99 3.91
CA TYR A 7 -3.74 -0.06 3.40
C TYR A 7 -5.19 0.30 3.68
N PRO A 8 -6.00 0.55 2.65
CA PRO A 8 -7.38 0.96 2.81
C PRO A 8 -8.25 -0.10 3.49
N ARG A 9 -9.37 0.34 4.04
CA ARG A 9 -10.33 -0.52 4.73
C ARG A 9 -11.09 -1.39 3.73
N PHE A 10 -11.27 -2.66 4.08
CA PHE A 10 -12.25 -3.53 3.43
C PHE A 10 -13.68 -3.15 3.83
N PRO A 11 -14.64 -3.25 2.92
CA PRO A 11 -16.05 -3.08 3.28
C PRO A 11 -16.48 -4.18 4.26
N ASP A 12 -17.37 -3.83 5.17
CA ASP A 12 -17.97 -4.81 6.08
C ASP A 12 -18.95 -5.70 5.29
N THR A 13 -18.51 -6.92 5.00
CA THR A 13 -19.28 -7.95 4.31
C THR A 13 -19.26 -9.25 5.10
N PHE A 14 -20.05 -10.22 4.68
CA PHE A 14 -19.99 -11.56 5.28
C PHE A 14 -18.57 -12.15 5.24
N TRP A 15 -17.82 -11.87 4.18
CA TRP A 15 -16.46 -12.36 3.96
C TRP A 15 -15.38 -11.57 4.71
N SER A 16 -15.71 -10.45 5.34
CA SER A 16 -14.75 -9.71 6.17
C SER A 16 -14.49 -10.39 7.53
N PHE A 17 -15.30 -11.41 7.88
CA PHE A 17 -15.19 -12.17 9.12
C PHE A 17 -15.19 -11.30 10.40
N THR A 18 -15.72 -10.09 10.35
CA THR A 18 -15.66 -9.08 11.43
C THR A 18 -16.09 -9.64 12.79
N TYR A 19 -17.15 -10.46 12.82
CA TYR A 19 -17.63 -11.08 14.06
C TYR A 19 -16.71 -12.19 14.56
N ALA A 20 -16.21 -13.05 13.67
CA ALA A 20 -15.30 -14.12 14.02
C ALA A 20 -13.96 -13.58 14.53
N LEU A 21 -13.44 -12.52 13.91
CA LEU A 21 -12.21 -11.85 14.33
C LEU A 21 -12.31 -11.29 15.74
N LYS A 22 -13.43 -10.68 16.10
CA LYS A 22 -13.70 -10.19 17.48
C LYS A 22 -13.64 -11.33 18.50
N PHE A 23 -14.21 -12.49 18.16
CA PHE A 23 -14.24 -13.65 19.05
C PHE A 23 -12.82 -14.17 19.37
N ILE A 24 -11.92 -14.17 18.38
CA ILE A 24 -10.52 -14.57 18.56
C ILE A 24 -9.59 -13.39 18.92
N ARG A 25 -10.15 -12.22 19.25
CA ARG A 25 -9.42 -11.00 19.61
C ARG A 25 -8.43 -10.52 18.54
N LYS A 26 -8.81 -10.66 17.28
CA LYS A 26 -8.04 -10.17 16.14
C LYS A 26 -8.75 -8.98 15.47
N LYS A 27 -7.98 -8.14 14.77
CA LYS A 27 -8.49 -6.95 14.09
C LYS A 27 -8.73 -7.19 12.61
N ALA A 28 -7.82 -7.90 11.95
CA ALA A 28 -7.90 -8.24 10.55
C ALA A 28 -7.58 -9.72 10.30
N ALA A 29 -8.06 -10.26 9.19
CA ALA A 29 -7.80 -11.65 8.82
C ALA A 29 -6.34 -11.82 8.36
N ASN A 30 -5.91 -11.02 7.41
CA ASN A 30 -4.59 -11.11 6.77
C ASN A 30 -3.87 -9.75 6.80
N PRO A 31 -2.54 -9.74 6.96
CA PRO A 31 -1.75 -8.54 6.80
C PRO A 31 -1.65 -8.11 5.32
N PRO A 32 -1.33 -6.83 5.03
CA PRO A 32 -1.22 -6.28 3.68
C PRO A 32 0.09 -6.70 2.99
N LEU A 33 0.21 -7.97 2.59
CA LEU A 33 1.43 -8.58 2.07
C LEU A 33 2.10 -7.74 0.97
N GLY A 34 1.35 -7.34 -0.07
CA GLY A 34 1.91 -6.57 -1.18
C GLY A 34 2.47 -5.22 -0.73
N LEU A 35 1.77 -4.53 0.19
CA LEU A 35 2.25 -3.24 0.71
C LEU A 35 3.50 -3.40 1.58
N LEU A 36 3.60 -4.48 2.35
CA LEU A 36 4.81 -4.81 3.12
C LEU A 36 5.98 -5.20 2.22
N THR A 37 5.72 -5.83 1.08
CA THR A 37 6.74 -6.09 0.06
C THR A 37 7.26 -4.78 -0.54
N VAL A 38 6.35 -3.87 -0.89
CA VAL A 38 6.72 -2.51 -1.35
C VAL A 38 7.55 -1.80 -0.28
N ALA A 39 7.15 -1.87 0.99
CA ALA A 39 7.90 -1.28 2.10
C ALA A 39 9.33 -1.82 2.19
N ALA A 40 9.52 -3.13 1.96
CA ALA A 40 10.84 -3.76 1.97
C ALA A 40 11.73 -3.37 0.77
N MET A 41 11.12 -2.87 -0.32
CA MET A 41 11.84 -2.40 -1.51
C MET A 41 12.25 -0.93 -1.44
N LEU A 42 11.71 -0.17 -0.49
CA LEU A 42 12.07 1.24 -0.30
C LEU A 42 13.48 1.37 0.27
N PRO A 43 14.23 2.43 -0.09
CA PRO A 43 15.56 2.70 0.43
C PRO A 43 15.61 2.71 1.96
N ASP A 44 16.70 2.19 2.54
CA ASP A 44 16.86 2.07 4.00
C ASP A 44 16.90 3.43 4.71
N GLU A 45 17.32 4.48 4.01
CA GLU A 45 17.32 5.85 4.51
C GLU A 45 15.92 6.48 4.66
N PHE A 46 14.85 5.79 4.19
CA PHE A 46 13.48 6.24 4.37
C PHE A 46 12.92 5.77 5.72
N HIS A 47 12.35 6.70 6.46
CA HIS A 47 11.59 6.37 7.66
C HIS A 47 10.21 5.88 7.23
N ARG A 48 9.92 4.61 7.46
CA ARG A 48 8.71 3.94 6.98
C ARG A 48 7.73 3.70 8.13
N ARG A 49 6.46 3.99 7.90
CA ARG A 49 5.33 3.60 8.76
C ARG A 49 4.26 2.94 7.92
N VAL A 50 3.65 1.89 8.44
CA VAL A 50 2.52 1.20 7.80
C VAL A 50 1.28 1.40 8.66
N ILE A 51 0.21 1.90 8.04
CA ILE A 51 -1.13 2.02 8.65
C ILE A 51 -2.09 1.12 7.88
N ASP A 52 -2.53 0.05 8.53
CA ASP A 52 -3.62 -0.77 8.03
C ASP A 52 -4.94 -0.28 8.65
N ILE A 53 -5.80 0.34 7.83
CA ILE A 53 -7.08 0.90 8.30
C ILE A 53 -8.06 -0.18 8.81
N ASN A 54 -7.80 -1.45 8.51
CA ASN A 54 -8.57 -2.56 9.09
C ASN A 54 -8.19 -2.84 10.55
N VAL A 55 -7.05 -2.34 10.98
CA VAL A 55 -6.45 -2.59 12.29
C VAL A 55 -6.47 -1.34 13.17
N GLU A 56 -6.15 -0.18 12.60
CA GLU A 56 -6.04 1.11 13.29
C GLU A 56 -6.49 2.27 12.41
N GLY A 57 -6.80 3.42 13.02
CA GLY A 57 -7.22 4.61 12.27
C GLY A 57 -6.02 5.38 11.72
N LEU A 58 -6.18 5.98 10.55
CA LEU A 58 -5.27 7.00 10.03
C LEU A 58 -5.56 8.32 10.76
N THR A 59 -4.56 8.91 11.41
CA THR A 59 -4.66 10.18 12.12
C THR A 59 -4.15 11.36 11.28
N ASP A 60 -4.48 12.57 11.68
CA ASP A 60 -3.93 13.77 11.02
C ASP A 60 -2.45 13.98 11.38
N GLU A 61 -2.01 13.46 12.53
CA GLU A 61 -0.60 13.43 12.92
C GLU A 61 0.23 12.52 12.01
N ASP A 62 -0.32 11.38 11.56
CA ASP A 62 0.34 10.50 10.59
C ASP A 62 0.51 11.20 9.24
N LEU A 63 -0.51 11.93 8.79
CA LEU A 63 -0.44 12.71 7.55
C LEU A 63 0.55 13.87 7.68
N ALA A 64 0.55 14.59 8.80
CA ALA A 64 1.49 15.68 9.05
C ALA A 64 2.95 15.21 9.14
N TRP A 65 3.18 13.96 9.53
CA TRP A 65 4.52 13.37 9.59
C TRP A 65 5.04 12.95 8.19
N ALA A 66 4.15 12.63 7.25
CA ALA A 66 4.50 12.03 5.98
C ALA A 66 4.94 13.06 4.94
N ASP A 67 6.07 12.78 4.27
CA ASP A 67 6.46 13.48 3.04
C ASP A 67 5.77 12.86 1.81
N LEU A 68 5.61 11.53 1.81
CA LEU A 68 4.94 10.75 0.76
C LEU A 68 3.99 9.72 1.37
N ALA A 69 2.85 9.48 0.71
CA ALA A 69 1.90 8.43 1.04
C ALA A 69 1.84 7.38 -0.08
N PHE A 70 2.19 6.13 0.24
CA PHE A 70 2.00 4.99 -0.66
C PHE A 70 0.69 4.30 -0.33
N ILE A 71 -0.20 4.15 -1.30
CA ILE A 71 -1.51 3.52 -1.12
C ILE A 71 -1.57 2.27 -1.98
N GLY A 72 -1.68 1.11 -1.34
CA GLY A 72 -1.89 -0.17 -2.03
C GLY A 72 -3.33 -0.65 -1.83
N ALA A 73 -4.09 -0.89 -2.91
CA ALA A 73 -5.50 -1.25 -2.78
C ALA A 73 -5.96 -2.33 -3.76
N MET A 74 -6.94 -3.11 -3.31
CA MET A 74 -7.75 -4.01 -4.12
C MET A 74 -9.05 -3.32 -4.56
N ALA A 75 -9.70 -3.82 -5.62
CA ALA A 75 -10.93 -3.24 -6.17
C ALA A 75 -12.04 -3.00 -5.12
N VAL A 76 -12.20 -3.92 -4.18
CA VAL A 76 -13.20 -3.83 -3.10
C VAL A 76 -12.92 -2.71 -2.09
N GLN A 77 -11.71 -2.18 -2.05
CA GLN A 77 -11.29 -1.10 -1.14
C GLN A 77 -11.42 0.30 -1.77
N ARG A 78 -12.00 0.42 -2.97
CA ARG A 78 -12.09 1.64 -3.77
C ARG A 78 -12.57 2.87 -2.96
N ASP A 79 -13.68 2.76 -2.25
CA ASP A 79 -14.26 3.90 -1.54
C ASP A 79 -13.34 4.38 -0.42
N SER A 80 -12.75 3.45 0.32
CA SER A 80 -11.77 3.77 1.35
C SER A 80 -10.50 4.37 0.75
N ALA A 81 -10.01 3.85 -0.40
CA ALA A 81 -8.86 4.41 -1.09
C ALA A 81 -9.11 5.87 -1.52
N LYS A 82 -10.27 6.17 -2.12
CA LYS A 82 -10.65 7.54 -2.49
C LYS A 82 -10.71 8.50 -1.29
N GLN A 83 -11.26 8.05 -0.16
CA GLN A 83 -11.30 8.86 1.07
C GLN A 83 -9.88 9.17 1.59
N ILE A 84 -8.97 8.20 1.56
CA ILE A 84 -7.58 8.38 1.99
C ILE A 84 -6.85 9.35 1.05
N ILE A 85 -7.00 9.17 -0.27
CA ILE A 85 -6.41 10.06 -1.28
C ILE A 85 -6.87 11.50 -1.03
N ALA A 86 -8.17 11.73 -0.87
CA ALA A 86 -8.71 13.06 -0.59
C ALA A 86 -8.14 13.68 0.71
N ARG A 87 -7.92 12.87 1.76
CA ARG A 87 -7.28 13.34 3.00
C ARG A 87 -5.82 13.73 2.79
N CYS A 88 -5.05 12.91 2.05
CA CYS A 88 -3.67 13.23 1.72
C CYS A 88 -3.58 14.52 0.92
N GLN A 89 -4.42 14.69 -0.09
CA GLN A 89 -4.48 15.91 -0.91
C GLN A 89 -4.83 17.16 -0.09
N ALA A 90 -5.81 17.04 0.82
CA ALA A 90 -6.20 18.15 1.70
C ALA A 90 -5.06 18.59 2.64
N THR A 91 -4.11 17.71 2.96
CA THR A 91 -2.94 18.00 3.79
C THR A 91 -1.67 18.30 2.98
N GLY A 92 -1.73 18.22 1.64
CA GLY A 92 -0.60 18.46 0.74
C GLY A 92 0.40 17.30 0.65
N VAL A 93 0.07 16.13 1.20
CA VAL A 93 0.90 14.93 1.12
C VAL A 93 0.76 14.32 -0.27
N LYS A 94 1.88 14.12 -0.97
CA LYS A 94 1.88 13.50 -2.30
C LYS A 94 1.56 12.02 -2.23
N VAL A 95 0.70 11.57 -3.14
CA VAL A 95 0.19 10.20 -3.18
C VAL A 95 0.81 9.40 -4.32
N ILE A 96 1.39 8.26 -3.95
CA ILE A 96 1.84 7.21 -4.86
C ILE A 96 0.88 6.03 -4.71
N ALA A 97 0.15 5.68 -5.75
CA ALA A 97 -0.84 4.62 -5.67
C ALA A 97 -0.49 3.43 -6.59
N GLY A 98 -0.72 2.21 -6.08
CA GLY A 98 -0.43 0.98 -6.78
C GLY A 98 -1.30 -0.19 -6.33
N GLY A 99 -1.06 -1.35 -6.93
CA GLY A 99 -1.81 -2.57 -6.67
C GLY A 99 -3.03 -2.75 -7.60
N PRO A 100 -3.80 -3.85 -7.38
CA PRO A 100 -4.81 -4.31 -8.35
C PRO A 100 -5.89 -3.28 -8.71
N LEU A 101 -6.35 -2.47 -7.76
CA LEU A 101 -7.34 -1.43 -8.02
C LEU A 101 -6.85 -0.42 -9.07
N PHE A 102 -5.68 0.14 -8.84
CA PHE A 102 -5.13 1.21 -9.68
C PHE A 102 -4.63 0.68 -11.02
N THR A 103 -4.12 -0.55 -11.05
CA THR A 103 -3.72 -1.23 -12.29
C THR A 103 -4.90 -1.49 -13.20
N ALA A 104 -6.05 -1.90 -12.65
CA ALA A 104 -7.27 -2.20 -13.41
C ALA A 104 -7.98 -0.93 -13.91
N GLU A 105 -7.92 0.17 -13.15
CA GLU A 105 -8.72 1.37 -13.42
C GLU A 105 -7.91 2.66 -13.23
N PRO A 106 -6.78 2.82 -13.92
CA PRO A 106 -5.90 3.97 -13.72
C PRO A 106 -6.58 5.31 -14.01
N ASP A 107 -7.45 5.36 -15.02
CA ASP A 107 -8.15 6.58 -15.44
C ASP A 107 -9.17 7.09 -14.39
N ALA A 108 -9.58 6.22 -13.45
CA ALA A 108 -10.46 6.60 -12.34
C ALA A 108 -9.74 7.32 -11.19
N PHE A 109 -8.41 7.48 -11.30
CA PHE A 109 -7.51 8.05 -10.29
C PHE A 109 -6.54 9.08 -10.88
N ASP A 110 -7.02 9.88 -11.83
CA ASP A 110 -6.23 10.93 -12.49
C ASP A 110 -5.76 12.03 -11.53
N ASP A 111 -6.38 12.14 -10.36
CA ASP A 111 -6.06 13.10 -9.31
C ASP A 111 -4.91 12.66 -8.40
N VAL A 112 -4.48 11.40 -8.47
CA VAL A 112 -3.31 10.89 -7.72
C VAL A 112 -2.01 11.43 -8.34
N ASP A 113 -1.02 11.81 -7.54
CA ASP A 113 0.25 12.36 -8.05
C ASP A 113 0.98 11.39 -8.96
N HIS A 114 1.18 10.15 -8.51
CA HIS A 114 1.89 9.12 -9.26
C HIS A 114 1.20 7.76 -9.14
N LEU A 115 1.13 7.05 -10.26
CA LEU A 115 0.64 5.67 -10.35
C LEU A 115 1.80 4.72 -10.63
N VAL A 116 2.03 3.77 -9.71
CA VAL A 116 3.02 2.69 -9.85
C VAL A 116 2.24 1.40 -10.04
N LEU A 117 2.05 1.01 -11.29
CA LEU A 117 1.11 -0.02 -11.71
C LEU A 117 1.81 -1.34 -12.02
N ASP A 118 1.01 -2.38 -12.21
CA ASP A 118 1.46 -3.73 -12.51
C ASP A 118 2.31 -4.32 -11.35
N GLU A 119 3.43 -4.97 -11.63
CA GLU A 119 4.29 -5.53 -10.59
C GLU A 119 5.27 -4.50 -10.03
N ALA A 120 5.16 -4.21 -8.75
CA ALA A 120 5.99 -3.21 -8.07
C ALA A 120 7.50 -3.50 -8.19
N GLU A 121 7.89 -4.77 -8.24
CA GLU A 121 9.28 -5.20 -8.42
C GLU A 121 9.91 -4.67 -9.72
N LEU A 122 9.09 -4.42 -10.73
CA LEU A 122 9.54 -3.88 -12.03
C LEU A 122 9.39 -2.36 -12.11
N THR A 123 8.35 -1.79 -11.51
CA THR A 123 7.97 -0.38 -11.70
C THR A 123 8.48 0.54 -10.60
N LEU A 124 8.54 0.06 -9.35
CA LEU A 124 9.00 0.86 -8.22
C LEU A 124 10.47 1.29 -8.33
N PRO A 125 11.42 0.46 -8.80
CA PRO A 125 12.80 0.91 -9.01
C PRO A 125 12.89 2.12 -9.95
N CYS A 126 12.13 2.12 -11.05
CA CYS A 126 12.10 3.24 -12.00
C CYS A 126 11.53 4.51 -11.35
N PHE A 127 10.46 4.37 -10.54
CA PHE A 127 9.91 5.48 -9.76
C PHE A 127 10.93 6.07 -8.79
N LEU A 128 11.65 5.21 -8.05
CA LEU A 128 12.65 5.64 -7.07
C LEU A 128 13.86 6.35 -7.72
N GLU A 129 14.28 5.91 -8.90
CA GLU A 129 15.32 6.58 -9.69
C GLU A 129 14.87 7.97 -10.14
N ASP A 130 13.65 8.07 -10.70
CA ASP A 130 13.06 9.34 -11.12
C ASP A 130 12.81 10.27 -9.90
N LEU A 131 12.46 9.73 -8.74
CA LEU A 131 12.32 10.49 -7.50
C LEU A 131 13.65 11.14 -7.07
N LYS A 132 14.75 10.40 -7.16
CA LYS A 132 16.11 10.94 -6.85
C LYS A 132 16.54 12.03 -7.82
N SER A 133 16.20 11.87 -9.11
CA SER A 133 16.60 12.82 -10.15
C SER A 133 15.64 14.01 -10.29
N GLY A 134 14.47 13.97 -9.64
CA GLY A 134 13.43 14.99 -9.75
C GLY A 134 12.62 14.96 -11.05
N HIS A 135 12.68 13.86 -11.82
CA HIS A 135 12.00 13.71 -13.12
C HIS A 135 10.81 12.74 -13.04
N LEU A 136 9.96 12.90 -12.03
CA LEU A 136 8.83 12.03 -11.78
C LEU A 136 7.81 12.04 -12.93
N LYS A 137 7.37 10.84 -13.33
CA LYS A 137 6.29 10.62 -14.29
C LYS A 137 4.97 10.43 -13.56
N LYS A 138 3.88 10.66 -14.27
CA LYS A 138 2.53 10.40 -13.76
C LYS A 138 2.28 8.92 -13.59
N ILE A 139 2.69 8.09 -14.54
CA ILE A 139 2.40 6.65 -14.58
C ILE A 139 3.68 5.88 -14.86
N TYR A 140 3.91 4.84 -14.04
CA TYR A 140 4.94 3.83 -14.22
C TYR A 140 4.27 2.49 -14.50
N ARG A 141 4.57 1.89 -15.64
CA ARG A 141 4.07 0.57 -16.06
C ARG A 141 5.20 -0.31 -16.54
N ALA A 142 5.03 -1.61 -16.37
CA ALA A 142 5.92 -2.61 -16.91
C ALA A 142 5.13 -3.70 -17.63
N ALA A 143 5.72 -4.28 -18.67
CA ALA A 143 5.20 -5.49 -19.29
C ALA A 143 5.92 -6.71 -18.73
N GLY A 144 5.16 -7.80 -18.51
CA GLY A 144 5.71 -9.07 -18.07
C GLY A 144 5.65 -9.28 -16.56
N PHE A 145 6.28 -10.37 -16.11
CA PHE A 145 6.27 -10.81 -14.72
C PHE A 145 7.65 -10.67 -14.09
N CYS A 146 7.70 -10.34 -12.82
CA CYS A 146 8.96 -10.28 -12.08
C CYS A 146 9.46 -11.70 -11.75
N ASP A 147 10.76 -11.79 -11.51
CA ASP A 147 11.39 -12.97 -10.91
C ASP A 147 11.19 -12.93 -9.39
N LEU A 148 10.26 -13.75 -8.88
CA LEU A 148 9.93 -13.80 -7.45
C LEU A 148 11.12 -14.18 -6.55
N HIS A 149 12.16 -14.83 -7.09
CA HIS A 149 13.38 -15.11 -6.32
C HIS A 149 14.15 -13.84 -5.94
N LYS A 150 13.87 -12.73 -6.63
CA LYS A 150 14.47 -11.41 -6.35
C LYS A 150 13.59 -10.53 -5.48
N THR A 151 12.35 -10.93 -5.23
CA THR A 151 11.42 -10.19 -4.36
C THR A 151 11.92 -10.28 -2.92
N PRO A 152 12.11 -9.16 -2.20
CA PRO A 152 12.54 -9.18 -0.82
C PRO A 152 11.49 -9.79 0.10
N ALA A 153 11.92 -10.29 1.25
CA ALA A 153 10.97 -10.64 2.31
C ALA A 153 10.19 -9.40 2.73
N PRO A 154 8.85 -9.51 2.92
CA PRO A 154 8.05 -8.37 3.35
C PRO A 154 8.52 -7.80 4.69
N ALA A 155 8.39 -6.50 4.87
CA ALA A 155 8.80 -5.79 6.09
C ALA A 155 7.84 -6.04 7.26
N TRP A 156 7.87 -7.26 7.80
CA TRP A 156 7.00 -7.72 8.88
C TRP A 156 7.19 -6.96 10.19
N ASP A 157 8.34 -6.37 10.40
CA ASP A 157 8.72 -5.54 11.55
C ASP A 157 7.93 -4.23 11.63
N LEU A 158 7.32 -3.79 10.52
CA LEU A 158 6.51 -2.57 10.47
C LEU A 158 5.08 -2.74 10.98
N ILE A 159 4.66 -3.97 11.32
CA ILE A 159 3.30 -4.25 11.80
C ILE A 159 3.30 -5.15 13.04
N ASP A 160 2.25 -5.03 13.85
CA ASP A 160 2.03 -5.96 14.96
C ASP A 160 1.25 -7.20 14.48
N MET A 161 1.96 -8.29 14.20
CA MET A 161 1.37 -9.56 13.75
C MET A 161 0.33 -10.14 14.72
N LYS A 162 0.33 -9.74 16.00
CA LYS A 162 -0.66 -10.19 16.97
C LYS A 162 -2.06 -9.67 16.65
N LYS A 163 -2.19 -8.62 15.87
CA LYS A 163 -3.47 -8.03 15.44
C LYS A 163 -4.14 -8.82 14.31
N TYR A 164 -3.41 -9.72 13.63
CA TYR A 164 -3.90 -10.50 12.48
C TYR A 164 -4.19 -11.95 12.85
N ALA A 165 -5.19 -12.55 12.18
CA ALA A 165 -5.60 -13.93 12.43
C ALA A 165 -4.68 -14.95 11.74
N SER A 166 -4.07 -14.56 10.61
CA SER A 166 -3.18 -15.41 9.82
C SER A 166 -1.99 -14.62 9.30
N MET A 167 -1.04 -15.33 8.72
CA MET A 167 0.08 -14.79 7.98
C MET A 167 -0.05 -15.23 6.51
N SER A 168 0.19 -14.32 5.58
CA SER A 168 0.21 -14.63 4.16
C SER A 168 1.65 -14.75 3.66
N ILE A 169 1.90 -15.77 2.83
CA ILE A 169 3.14 -15.90 2.07
C ILE A 169 2.78 -16.05 0.59
N GLN A 170 3.62 -15.53 -0.29
CA GLN A 170 3.45 -15.69 -1.72
C GLN A 170 4.48 -16.68 -2.24
N PHE A 171 3.98 -17.74 -2.88
CA PHE A 171 4.81 -18.79 -3.49
C PHE A 171 4.91 -18.63 -5.02
N SER A 172 3.83 -18.17 -5.65
CA SER A 172 3.77 -17.95 -7.10
C SER A 172 2.80 -16.81 -7.42
N ARG A 173 2.94 -16.27 -8.61
CA ARG A 173 1.96 -15.38 -9.26
C ARG A 173 1.54 -16.07 -10.56
N GLY A 174 0.22 -16.14 -10.79
CA GLY A 174 -0.39 -16.68 -12.00
C GLY A 174 -0.95 -15.59 -12.89
#